data_32594b480e0550239284654aa49a713c
#
_entry.id   32594b480e0550239284654aa49a713c
#
_cell.length_a   1.000
_cell.length_b   1.000
_cell.length_c   1.000
_cell.angle_alpha   90.00
_cell.angle_beta   90.00
_cell.angle_gamma   90.00
#
_symmetry.space_group_name_H-M   'P 1'
#
loop_
_entity.id
_entity.type
_entity.pdbx_description
1 polymer ?
#
loop_
_entity_poly.entity_id
_entity_poly.type
_entity_poly.pdbx_seq_one_letter_code
_entity_poly.pdbx_strand_id
1 'polypeptide(L)'
;MPTPTAQAAVESSELTLTAQNFHIYTSGNLRFVLTLNSQPLIDEFLSNPTAVFRISLGQKISQGEKQVRALNTGTEEFAATDSLDLTIREVNRRSDGQFELIALSTDIPSGTRRIEFNGSGLYPVRVEVMIDDVSRAALVTFVNRYDPSREVRPMPINVVVALDSPITLQPDGSRLIDQPTRTKIEKLIKLLTLDSSRMTVQISPELIDGLSRSSNPDDQSLLVQLVAALGSAPIVPGPYVQFDPSAASANKQADQFNSVIEKGITTWQQVL
;
A
#
# COMPACT_ATOMS: atom_id res chain seq x y z
N MET A 1 29.83 30.41 -22.83
CA MET A 1 29.76 29.08 -22.21
C MET A 1 28.41 28.50 -22.56
N PRO A 2 28.28 27.33 -23.19
CA PRO A 2 26.99 26.73 -23.46
C PRO A 2 26.38 26.25 -22.13
N THR A 3 25.15 26.63 -21.89
CA THR A 3 24.33 26.16 -20.79
C THR A 3 24.09 24.65 -20.97
N PRO A 4 24.32 23.81 -19.97
CA PRO A 4 24.02 22.39 -20.09
C PRO A 4 22.50 22.25 -20.25
N THR A 5 22.07 21.70 -21.36
CA THR A 5 20.68 21.34 -21.61
C THR A 5 20.37 20.18 -20.66
N ALA A 6 19.51 20.42 -19.68
CA ALA A 6 19.01 19.38 -18.81
C ALA A 6 18.22 18.36 -19.66
N GLN A 7 18.82 17.19 -19.86
CA GLN A 7 18.18 16.10 -20.54
C GLN A 7 17.15 15.49 -19.59
N ALA A 8 15.86 15.55 -19.96
CA ALA A 8 14.79 14.91 -19.20
C ALA A 8 15.16 13.44 -18.99
N ALA A 9 15.25 13.01 -17.74
CA ALA A 9 15.51 11.61 -17.42
C ALA A 9 14.30 10.77 -17.83
N VAL A 10 14.45 10.06 -18.92
CA VAL A 10 13.57 8.94 -19.24
C VAL A 10 13.86 7.87 -18.18
N GLU A 11 12.85 7.41 -17.46
CA GLU A 11 12.97 6.18 -16.67
C GLU A 11 13.51 5.10 -17.59
N SER A 12 14.77 4.74 -17.41
CA SER A 12 15.36 3.73 -18.28
C SER A 12 14.88 2.37 -17.76
N SER A 13 14.40 1.53 -18.66
CA SER A 13 14.07 0.12 -18.40
C SER A 13 15.27 -0.68 -17.83
N GLU A 14 16.46 -0.06 -17.79
CA GLU A 14 17.71 -0.65 -17.35
C GLU A 14 17.96 -0.61 -15.85
N LEU A 15 17.23 0.21 -15.08
CA LEU A 15 17.33 0.31 -13.62
C LEU A 15 15.96 0.08 -12.97
N THR A 16 15.85 -0.91 -12.09
CA THR A 16 14.63 -1.23 -11.38
C THR A 16 14.84 -1.14 -9.86
N LEU A 17 13.94 -0.46 -9.17
CA LEU A 17 13.87 -0.45 -7.71
C LEU A 17 13.13 -1.69 -7.21
N THR A 18 13.83 -2.57 -6.50
CA THR A 18 13.26 -3.81 -5.96
C THR A 18 12.74 -3.64 -4.55
N ALA A 19 13.42 -2.84 -3.72
CA ALA A 19 13.00 -2.51 -2.37
C ALA A 19 13.58 -1.18 -1.89
N GLN A 20 12.86 -0.52 -0.98
CA GLN A 20 13.35 0.67 -0.27
C GLN A 20 12.71 0.80 1.12
N ASN A 21 13.32 1.62 1.99
CA ASN A 21 12.60 2.14 3.15
C ASN A 21 11.89 3.44 2.76
N PHE A 22 10.57 3.40 2.73
CA PHE A 22 9.76 4.56 2.37
C PHE A 22 9.72 5.62 3.48
N HIS A 23 9.78 5.20 4.74
CA HIS A 23 9.77 6.09 5.89
C HIS A 23 11.15 6.14 6.54
N ILE A 24 11.63 7.37 6.79
CA ILE A 24 12.85 7.62 7.55
C ILE A 24 12.57 8.60 8.69
N TYR A 25 13.27 8.40 9.80
CA TYR A 25 13.23 9.32 10.92
C TYR A 25 14.29 10.41 10.77
N THR A 26 14.31 11.40 11.68
CA THR A 26 15.24 12.53 11.68
C THR A 26 16.71 12.15 11.57
N SER A 27 17.07 10.99 12.10
CA SER A 27 18.37 10.35 11.89
C SER A 27 18.13 8.92 11.43
N GLY A 28 18.32 8.65 10.16
CA GLY A 28 18.06 7.32 9.60
C GLY A 28 18.84 7.09 8.32
N ASN A 29 18.74 5.88 7.81
CA ASN A 29 19.39 5.50 6.58
C ASN A 29 18.35 5.44 5.45
N LEU A 30 18.65 6.10 4.34
CA LEU A 30 18.05 5.78 3.06
C LEU A 30 18.60 4.43 2.60
N ARG A 31 17.70 3.52 2.28
CA ARG A 31 18.07 2.20 1.78
C ARG A 31 17.32 1.93 0.49
N PHE A 32 18.07 1.60 -0.56
CA PHE A 32 17.53 1.21 -1.86
C PHE A 32 18.14 -0.12 -2.26
N VAL A 33 17.31 -1.02 -2.78
CA VAL A 33 17.78 -2.25 -3.43
C VAL A 33 17.41 -2.15 -4.90
N LEU A 34 18.40 -2.24 -5.76
CA LEU A 34 18.31 -1.97 -7.18
C LEU A 34 18.75 -3.17 -8.01
N THR A 35 18.11 -3.36 -9.14
CA THR A 35 18.53 -4.29 -10.17
C THR A 35 18.90 -3.52 -11.43
N LEU A 36 20.12 -3.77 -11.96
CA LEU A 36 20.49 -3.37 -13.31
C LEU A 36 20.04 -4.48 -14.27
N ASN A 37 19.18 -4.14 -15.24
CA ASN A 37 18.53 -5.12 -16.11
C ASN A 37 19.35 -5.41 -17.38
N SER A 38 20.44 -4.67 -17.61
CA SER A 38 21.30 -4.77 -18.78
C SER A 38 22.66 -5.33 -18.39
N GLN A 39 23.04 -6.50 -18.88
CA GLN A 39 24.34 -7.09 -18.60
C GLN A 39 25.50 -6.21 -19.11
N PRO A 40 25.42 -5.58 -20.31
CA PRO A 40 26.45 -4.62 -20.74
C PRO A 40 26.64 -3.46 -19.78
N LEU A 41 25.55 -2.90 -19.21
CA LEU A 41 25.63 -1.82 -18.23
C LEU A 41 26.24 -2.30 -16.91
N ILE A 42 25.94 -3.54 -16.48
CA ILE A 42 26.57 -4.14 -15.29
C ILE A 42 28.07 -4.27 -15.49
N ASP A 43 28.51 -4.78 -16.64
CA ASP A 43 29.93 -5.00 -16.94
C ASP A 43 30.67 -3.65 -17.04
N GLU A 44 30.07 -2.66 -17.70
CA GLU A 44 30.60 -1.30 -17.78
C GLU A 44 30.73 -0.68 -16.38
N PHE A 45 29.69 -0.76 -15.55
CA PHE A 45 29.65 -0.24 -14.19
C PHE A 45 30.71 -0.89 -13.30
N LEU A 46 30.87 -2.21 -13.37
CA LEU A 46 31.82 -2.94 -12.53
C LEU A 46 33.28 -2.74 -12.96
N SER A 47 33.55 -2.47 -14.22
CA SER A 47 34.89 -2.31 -14.78
C SER A 47 35.38 -0.85 -14.73
N ASN A 48 34.50 0.13 -14.62
CA ASN A 48 34.87 1.54 -14.66
C ASN A 48 35.11 2.11 -13.24
N PRO A 49 36.31 2.60 -12.93
CA PRO A 49 36.67 3.12 -11.60
C PRO A 49 35.91 4.42 -11.25
N THR A 50 35.40 5.15 -12.25
CA THR A 50 34.64 6.40 -12.04
C THR A 50 33.14 6.15 -11.86
N ALA A 51 32.66 4.89 -12.03
CA ALA A 51 31.28 4.54 -11.91
C ALA A 51 30.77 4.72 -10.47
N VAL A 52 29.64 5.40 -10.33
CA VAL A 52 28.97 5.62 -9.05
C VAL A 52 27.47 5.47 -9.18
N PHE A 53 26.82 5.13 -8.08
CA PHE A 53 25.40 5.40 -7.89
C PHE A 53 25.25 6.80 -7.28
N ARG A 54 24.57 7.68 -7.99
CA ARG A 54 24.20 9.02 -7.48
C ARG A 54 22.80 8.97 -6.91
N ILE A 55 22.66 9.35 -5.64
CA ILE A 55 21.37 9.53 -4.96
C ILE A 55 21.17 11.04 -4.83
N SER A 56 20.18 11.58 -5.52
CA SER A 56 19.85 13.00 -5.49
C SER A 56 18.52 13.22 -4.79
N LEU A 57 18.48 14.15 -3.84
CA LEU A 57 17.28 14.58 -3.15
C LEU A 57 16.65 15.76 -3.87
N GLY A 58 15.37 15.70 -4.18
CA GLY A 58 14.63 16.84 -4.75
C GLY A 58 13.97 17.71 -3.68
N GLN A 59 13.34 18.79 -4.12
CA GLN A 59 12.58 19.66 -3.24
C GLN A 59 11.41 18.92 -2.61
N LYS A 60 11.09 19.26 -1.36
CA LYS A 60 9.93 18.71 -0.66
C LYS A 60 8.65 18.93 -1.45
N ILE A 61 7.85 17.87 -1.60
CA ILE A 61 6.56 17.92 -2.29
C ILE A 61 5.61 18.88 -1.57
N SER A 62 5.11 19.86 -2.28
CA SER A 62 4.19 20.90 -1.78
C SER A 62 2.81 20.85 -2.44
N GLN A 63 2.73 20.32 -3.66
CA GLN A 63 1.49 20.27 -4.45
C GLN A 63 0.80 18.90 -4.43
N GLY A 64 1.20 18.02 -3.51
CA GLY A 64 0.61 16.71 -3.30
C GLY A 64 0.68 15.77 -4.51
N GLU A 65 -0.40 15.05 -4.78
CA GLU A 65 -0.45 14.01 -5.83
C GLU A 65 -0.11 14.53 -7.22
N LYS A 66 -0.51 15.76 -7.54
CA LYS A 66 -0.24 16.35 -8.87
C LYS A 66 1.26 16.42 -9.15
N GLN A 67 2.03 16.87 -8.17
CA GLN A 67 3.49 16.98 -8.30
C GLN A 67 4.16 15.60 -8.34
N VAL A 68 3.70 14.66 -7.51
CA VAL A 68 4.18 13.27 -7.55
C VAL A 68 3.96 12.67 -8.93
N ARG A 69 2.79 12.85 -9.50
CA ARG A 69 2.47 12.34 -10.85
C ARG A 69 3.33 13.01 -11.92
N ALA A 70 3.52 14.33 -11.85
CA ALA A 70 4.31 15.08 -12.82
C ALA A 70 5.78 14.65 -12.82
N LEU A 71 6.38 14.41 -11.65
CA LEU A 71 7.74 13.88 -11.51
C LEU A 71 7.85 12.45 -12.06
N ASN A 72 6.88 11.57 -11.76
CA ASN A 72 6.88 10.20 -12.24
C ASN A 72 6.73 10.08 -13.77
N THR A 73 6.01 11.01 -14.39
CA THR A 73 5.82 11.03 -15.85
C THR A 73 6.87 11.86 -16.59
N GLY A 74 7.83 12.44 -15.86
CA GLY A 74 8.87 13.30 -16.45
C GLY A 74 8.32 14.61 -17.02
N THR A 75 7.08 15.00 -16.66
CA THR A 75 6.49 16.29 -17.09
C THR A 75 6.90 17.46 -16.20
N GLU A 76 7.50 17.17 -15.04
CA GLU A 76 8.16 18.14 -14.17
C GLU A 76 9.64 17.79 -14.06
N GLU A 77 10.50 18.82 -14.16
CA GLU A 77 11.96 18.64 -14.03
C GLU A 77 12.33 18.33 -12.58
N PHE A 78 13.18 17.31 -12.40
CA PHE A 78 13.74 16.98 -11.10
C PHE A 78 14.85 17.97 -10.72
N ALA A 79 14.56 18.88 -9.79
CA ALA A 79 15.55 19.81 -9.25
C ALA A 79 16.17 19.24 -7.99
N ALA A 80 17.45 18.84 -8.08
CA ALA A 80 18.20 18.33 -6.93
C ALA A 80 18.52 19.47 -5.95
N THR A 81 18.28 19.21 -4.66
CA THR A 81 18.68 20.10 -3.55
C THR A 81 19.96 19.62 -2.87
N ASP A 82 20.19 18.32 -2.93
CA ASP A 82 21.38 17.66 -2.39
C ASP A 82 21.67 16.36 -3.15
N SER A 83 22.91 15.87 -3.11
CA SER A 83 23.29 14.61 -3.75
C SER A 83 24.43 13.91 -3.06
N LEU A 84 24.46 12.59 -3.17
CA LEU A 84 25.51 11.72 -2.65
C LEU A 84 25.89 10.69 -3.71
N ASP A 85 27.18 10.61 -4.01
CA ASP A 85 27.74 9.59 -4.88
C ASP A 85 28.29 8.43 -4.04
N LEU A 86 27.88 7.21 -4.38
CA LEU A 86 28.34 5.96 -3.79
C LEU A 86 29.14 5.18 -4.83
N THR A 87 30.42 4.98 -4.56
CA THR A 87 31.27 4.13 -5.39
C THR A 87 30.91 2.65 -5.24
N ILE A 88 31.34 1.82 -6.17
CA ILE A 88 31.12 0.36 -6.10
C ILE A 88 31.63 -0.28 -4.80
N ARG A 89 32.63 0.31 -4.14
CA ARG A 89 33.18 -0.17 -2.86
C ARG A 89 32.29 0.17 -1.67
N GLU A 90 31.42 1.15 -1.81
CA GLU A 90 30.47 1.61 -0.77
C GLU A 90 29.08 0.97 -0.93
N VAL A 91 28.88 0.24 -2.02
CA VAL A 91 27.62 -0.42 -2.33
C VAL A 91 27.75 -1.91 -2.02
N ASN A 92 26.74 -2.45 -1.34
CA ASN A 92 26.68 -3.87 -1.05
C ASN A 92 26.09 -4.63 -2.25
N ARG A 93 26.90 -5.49 -2.88
CA ARG A 93 26.40 -6.40 -3.91
C ARG A 93 25.86 -7.68 -3.26
N ARG A 94 24.58 -7.93 -3.40
CA ARG A 94 23.90 -9.10 -2.85
C ARG A 94 24.18 -10.34 -3.69
N SER A 95 23.98 -11.52 -3.09
CA SER A 95 24.18 -12.82 -3.75
C SER A 95 23.24 -13.06 -4.95
N ASP A 96 22.11 -12.35 -5.02
CA ASP A 96 21.16 -12.38 -6.13
C ASP A 96 21.50 -11.40 -7.27
N GLY A 97 22.67 -10.74 -7.20
CA GLY A 97 23.16 -9.79 -8.19
C GLY A 97 22.62 -8.37 -8.04
N GLN A 98 21.74 -8.12 -7.07
CA GLN A 98 21.23 -6.80 -6.77
C GLN A 98 22.25 -5.92 -6.06
N PHE A 99 22.05 -4.60 -6.18
CA PHE A 99 22.88 -3.58 -5.50
C PHE A 99 22.07 -2.97 -4.35
N GLU A 100 22.62 -3.01 -3.15
CA GLU A 100 22.03 -2.37 -1.98
C GLU A 100 22.80 -1.10 -1.65
N LEU A 101 22.14 0.04 -1.78
CA LEU A 101 22.66 1.36 -1.47
C LEU A 101 22.18 1.78 -0.09
N ILE A 102 23.09 2.26 0.75
CA ILE A 102 22.76 2.81 2.06
C ILE A 102 23.39 4.20 2.16
N ALA A 103 22.53 5.22 2.24
CA ALA A 103 22.95 6.59 2.45
C ALA A 103 22.48 7.09 3.82
N LEU A 104 23.37 7.67 4.60
CA LEU A 104 23.03 8.32 5.86
C LEU A 104 22.25 9.61 5.56
N SER A 105 21.21 9.89 6.37
CA SER A 105 20.45 11.13 6.30
C SER A 105 20.68 11.98 7.55
N THR A 106 20.59 13.30 7.39
CA THR A 106 20.70 14.25 8.50
C THR A 106 19.82 15.47 8.24
N ASP A 107 19.47 16.19 9.29
CA ASP A 107 18.88 17.54 9.28
C ASP A 107 19.86 18.60 9.82
N ILE A 108 21.05 18.18 10.24
CA ILE A 108 22.08 19.07 10.75
C ILE A 108 23.22 19.09 9.72
N PRO A 109 23.59 20.26 9.17
CA PRO A 109 24.73 20.38 8.29
C PRO A 109 25.98 19.81 8.99
N SER A 110 26.47 18.72 8.45
CA SER A 110 27.60 18.05 9.07
C SER A 110 28.60 17.74 8.02
N GLY A 111 29.54 18.30 7.67
CA GLY A 111 30.60 18.02 6.66
C GLY A 111 30.91 16.55 6.34
N THR A 112 30.07 15.62 6.75
CA THR A 112 30.11 14.19 6.45
C THR A 112 29.25 13.87 5.23
N ARG A 113 29.59 12.80 4.51
CA ARG A 113 28.86 12.29 3.34
C ARG A 113 27.44 11.79 3.74
N ARG A 114 26.48 12.70 3.72
CA ARG A 114 25.07 12.44 4.11
C ARG A 114 24.14 13.22 3.19
N ILE A 115 22.93 12.72 3.04
CA ILE A 115 21.83 13.44 2.38
C ILE A 115 21.14 14.34 3.40
N GLU A 116 21.08 15.63 3.11
CA GLU A 116 20.51 16.65 3.98
C GLU A 116 19.06 16.94 3.63
N PHE A 117 18.16 16.75 4.61
CA PHE A 117 16.73 17.02 4.48
C PHE A 117 16.32 18.32 5.15
N ASN A 118 15.43 19.06 4.51
CA ASN A 118 14.85 20.28 5.09
C ASN A 118 13.51 19.97 5.75
N GLY A 119 13.56 19.37 6.95
CA GLY A 119 12.36 19.09 7.77
C GLY A 119 11.57 17.86 7.33
N SER A 120 10.41 17.64 7.97
CA SER A 120 9.51 16.52 7.69
C SER A 120 8.72 16.73 6.41
N GLY A 121 8.43 15.66 5.69
CA GLY A 121 7.60 15.68 4.49
C GLY A 121 7.98 14.60 3.48
N LEU A 122 7.29 14.63 2.34
CA LEU A 122 7.54 13.75 1.22
C LEU A 122 8.57 14.39 0.29
N TYR A 123 9.61 13.66 -0.05
CA TYR A 123 10.70 14.10 -0.92
C TYR A 123 10.84 13.16 -2.10
N PRO A 124 10.96 13.67 -3.32
CA PRO A 124 11.38 12.86 -4.45
C PRO A 124 12.88 12.57 -4.33
N VAL A 125 13.25 11.35 -4.67
CA VAL A 125 14.64 10.90 -4.71
C VAL A 125 14.90 10.30 -6.07
N ARG A 126 15.92 10.80 -6.75
CA ARG A 126 16.40 10.25 -8.01
C ARG A 126 17.65 9.42 -7.73
N VAL A 127 17.65 8.19 -8.24
CA VAL A 127 18.79 7.30 -8.19
C VAL A 127 19.28 7.08 -9.61
N GLU A 128 20.57 7.30 -9.83
CA GLU A 128 21.21 7.24 -11.15
C GLU A 128 22.43 6.36 -11.11
N VAL A 129 22.67 5.65 -12.21
CA VAL A 129 23.95 5.04 -12.54
C VAL A 129 24.76 6.03 -13.35
N MET A 130 25.85 6.54 -12.79
CA MET A 130 26.74 7.49 -13.45
C MET A 130 28.03 6.80 -13.85
N ILE A 131 28.46 6.99 -15.09
CA ILE A 131 29.73 6.51 -15.62
C ILE A 131 30.36 7.67 -16.39
N ASP A 132 31.57 8.05 -16.04
CA ASP A 132 32.29 9.20 -16.63
C ASP A 132 31.42 10.48 -16.62
N ASP A 133 30.73 10.75 -15.50
CA ASP A 133 29.78 11.85 -15.30
C ASP A 133 28.56 11.86 -16.25
N VAL A 134 28.30 10.75 -16.93
CA VAL A 134 27.14 10.57 -17.79
C VAL A 134 26.14 9.66 -17.10
N SER A 135 24.88 10.11 -17.00
CA SER A 135 23.77 9.28 -16.51
C SER A 135 23.42 8.21 -17.54
N ARG A 136 23.64 6.94 -17.18
CA ARG A 136 23.33 5.77 -18.03
C ARG A 136 21.94 5.22 -17.77
N ALA A 137 21.54 5.24 -16.53
CA ALA A 137 20.20 4.78 -16.11
C ALA A 137 19.75 5.60 -14.91
N ALA A 138 18.46 5.89 -14.83
CA ALA A 138 17.90 6.65 -13.73
C ALA A 138 16.50 6.17 -13.38
N LEU A 139 16.10 6.34 -12.13
CA LEU A 139 14.71 6.20 -11.66
C LEU A 139 14.41 7.30 -10.64
N VAL A 140 13.14 7.63 -10.50
CA VAL A 140 12.62 8.52 -9.47
C VAL A 140 11.75 7.72 -8.53
N THR A 141 11.94 7.92 -7.23
CA THR A 141 11.12 7.35 -6.16
C THR A 141 10.85 8.42 -5.11
N PHE A 142 10.17 8.05 -4.03
CA PHE A 142 9.80 8.99 -2.98
C PHE A 142 10.16 8.44 -1.61
N VAL A 143 10.55 9.35 -0.70
CA VAL A 143 10.83 9.03 0.69
C VAL A 143 10.07 10.01 1.58
N ASN A 144 9.38 9.48 2.57
CA ASN A 144 8.70 10.29 3.57
C ASN A 144 9.59 10.43 4.81
N ARG A 145 10.08 11.65 5.05
CA ARG A 145 10.83 11.96 6.26
C ARG A 145 9.88 12.38 7.37
N TYR A 146 10.02 11.73 8.51
CA TYR A 146 9.17 11.92 9.67
C TYR A 146 9.98 12.37 10.88
N ASP A 147 9.53 13.47 11.51
CA ASP A 147 10.06 13.94 12.79
C ASP A 147 9.06 13.58 13.91
N PRO A 148 9.39 12.60 14.77
CA PRO A 148 8.49 12.18 15.83
C PRO A 148 8.30 13.24 16.93
N SER A 149 9.15 14.27 16.98
CA SER A 149 9.00 15.38 17.93
C SER A 149 7.89 16.36 17.53
N ARG A 150 7.45 16.32 16.28
CA ARG A 150 6.32 17.14 15.83
C ARG A 150 5.00 16.42 16.10
N GLU A 151 4.05 17.15 16.66
CA GLU A 151 2.69 16.67 16.84
C GLU A 151 2.06 16.32 15.49
N VAL A 152 1.99 15.03 15.18
CA VAL A 152 1.36 14.53 13.96
C VAL A 152 -0.08 14.20 14.30
N ARG A 153 -1.02 14.85 13.62
CA ARG A 153 -2.42 14.40 13.71
C ARG A 153 -2.49 12.97 13.20
N PRO A 154 -2.91 12.01 14.01
CA PRO A 154 -3.06 10.64 13.55
C PRO A 154 -4.03 10.64 12.38
N MET A 155 -3.64 9.96 11.30
CA MET A 155 -4.55 9.71 10.19
C MET A 155 -5.60 8.69 10.64
N PRO A 156 -6.89 9.02 10.62
CA PRO A 156 -7.90 8.04 10.95
C PRO A 156 -7.90 6.95 9.87
N ILE A 157 -7.67 5.72 10.28
CA ILE A 157 -7.76 4.55 9.41
C ILE A 157 -9.04 3.82 9.80
N ASN A 158 -9.95 3.67 8.83
CA ASN A 158 -11.12 2.82 8.99
C ASN A 158 -10.87 1.50 8.27
N VAL A 159 -10.91 0.39 9.01
CA VAL A 159 -10.70 -0.95 8.46
C VAL A 159 -12.07 -1.55 8.22
N VAL A 160 -12.42 -1.80 6.97
CA VAL A 160 -13.65 -2.51 6.61
C VAL A 160 -13.29 -3.98 6.33
N VAL A 161 -13.90 -4.88 7.07
CA VAL A 161 -13.74 -6.33 6.90
C VAL A 161 -15.00 -6.87 6.26
N ALA A 162 -14.90 -7.33 5.01
CA ALA A 162 -15.99 -7.96 4.30
C ALA A 162 -15.88 -9.50 4.42
N LEU A 163 -16.98 -10.15 4.75
CA LEU A 163 -17.10 -11.60 4.76
C LEU A 163 -18.04 -12.05 3.63
N ASP A 164 -17.41 -12.51 2.55
CA ASP A 164 -18.14 -13.11 1.43
C ASP A 164 -18.36 -14.60 1.66
N SER A 165 -19.59 -15.05 1.38
CA SER A 165 -19.99 -16.45 1.45
C SER A 165 -20.86 -16.84 0.26
N PRO A 166 -20.88 -18.11 -0.14
CA PRO A 166 -21.91 -18.66 -1.00
C PRO A 166 -23.31 -18.50 -0.36
N ILE A 167 -24.36 -18.53 -1.18
CA ILE A 167 -25.75 -18.56 -0.70
C ILE A 167 -25.96 -19.85 0.09
N THR A 168 -26.46 -19.73 1.32
CA THR A 168 -26.69 -20.87 2.21
C THR A 168 -27.93 -21.66 1.89
N LEU A 169 -28.95 -21.01 1.33
CA LEU A 169 -30.26 -21.64 0.97
C LEU A 169 -30.07 -22.61 -0.19
N GLN A 170 -30.42 -23.87 0.05
CA GLN A 170 -30.38 -24.92 -0.95
C GLN A 170 -31.73 -25.05 -1.69
N PRO A 171 -31.78 -25.67 -2.87
CA PRO A 171 -33.01 -25.84 -3.62
C PRO A 171 -34.14 -26.63 -2.89
N ASP A 172 -33.77 -27.47 -1.93
CA ASP A 172 -34.68 -28.23 -1.09
C ASP A 172 -35.21 -27.45 0.14
N GLY A 173 -34.77 -26.17 0.27
CA GLY A 173 -35.15 -25.31 1.38
C GLY A 173 -34.25 -25.47 2.62
N SER A 174 -33.33 -26.40 2.63
CA SER A 174 -32.36 -26.54 3.72
C SER A 174 -31.33 -25.42 3.72
N ARG A 175 -30.58 -25.30 4.83
CA ARG A 175 -29.42 -24.36 4.95
C ARG A 175 -28.14 -25.16 5.02
N LEU A 176 -27.19 -24.80 4.17
CA LEU A 176 -25.87 -25.41 4.13
C LEU A 176 -24.79 -24.34 4.28
N ILE A 177 -24.00 -24.45 5.33
CA ILE A 177 -22.80 -23.62 5.55
C ILE A 177 -21.61 -24.53 5.27
N ASP A 178 -20.81 -24.17 4.29
CA ASP A 178 -19.61 -24.95 3.95
C ASP A 178 -18.47 -24.72 4.94
N GLN A 179 -17.53 -25.66 4.99
CA GLN A 179 -16.41 -25.58 5.92
C GLN A 179 -15.49 -24.37 5.67
N PRO A 180 -15.19 -23.95 4.43
CA PRO A 180 -14.46 -22.72 4.18
C PRO A 180 -15.13 -21.48 4.78
N THR A 181 -16.47 -21.37 4.70
CA THR A 181 -17.23 -20.27 5.29
C THR A 181 -17.13 -20.28 6.81
N ARG A 182 -17.30 -21.45 7.47
CA ARG A 182 -17.07 -21.59 8.92
C ARG A 182 -15.70 -21.11 9.34
N THR A 183 -14.66 -21.55 8.62
CA THR A 183 -13.27 -21.11 8.90
C THR A 183 -13.08 -19.60 8.74
N LYS A 184 -13.73 -18.97 7.75
CA LYS A 184 -13.71 -17.51 7.60
C LYS A 184 -14.36 -16.80 8.78
N ILE A 185 -15.50 -17.29 9.25
CA ILE A 185 -16.22 -16.74 10.41
C ILE A 185 -15.34 -16.87 11.67
N GLU A 186 -14.75 -18.03 11.93
CA GLU A 186 -13.85 -18.24 13.05
C GLU A 186 -12.65 -17.27 13.05
N LYS A 187 -12.07 -17.01 11.86
CA LYS A 187 -11.00 -16.04 11.69
C LYS A 187 -11.48 -14.61 11.97
N LEU A 188 -12.68 -14.26 11.51
CA LEU A 188 -13.30 -12.97 11.77
C LEU A 188 -13.54 -12.77 13.28
N ILE A 189 -14.10 -13.79 13.97
CA ILE A 189 -14.29 -13.77 15.42
C ILE A 189 -12.95 -13.48 16.14
N LYS A 190 -11.90 -14.20 15.78
CA LYS A 190 -10.56 -13.99 16.34
C LYS A 190 -10.05 -12.56 16.09
N LEU A 191 -10.26 -12.03 14.90
CA LEU A 191 -9.86 -10.67 14.54
C LEU A 191 -10.63 -9.63 15.38
N LEU A 192 -11.95 -9.76 15.49
CA LEU A 192 -12.80 -8.85 16.26
C LEU A 192 -12.49 -8.89 17.76
N THR A 193 -12.08 -10.03 18.28
CA THR A 193 -11.68 -10.19 19.70
C THR A 193 -10.42 -9.36 20.01
N LEU A 194 -9.57 -9.05 19.02
CA LEU A 194 -8.38 -8.22 19.22
C LEU A 194 -8.74 -6.75 19.40
N ASP A 195 -9.58 -6.18 18.52
CA ASP A 195 -10.04 -4.80 18.62
C ASP A 195 -11.26 -4.55 17.71
N SER A 196 -12.46 -4.80 18.21
CA SER A 196 -13.71 -4.58 17.45
C SER A 196 -14.01 -3.09 17.23
N SER A 197 -13.50 -2.19 18.06
CA SER A 197 -13.85 -0.76 18.04
C SER A 197 -13.27 -0.02 16.82
N ARG A 198 -12.25 -0.58 16.17
CA ARG A 198 -11.56 0.01 15.03
C ARG A 198 -11.92 -0.61 13.68
N MET A 199 -12.89 -1.53 13.69
CA MET A 199 -13.28 -2.27 12.49
C MET A 199 -14.75 -2.00 12.19
N THR A 200 -15.03 -1.84 10.91
CA THR A 200 -16.38 -1.88 10.35
C THR A 200 -16.56 -3.21 9.67
N VAL A 201 -17.65 -3.92 9.96
CA VAL A 201 -17.87 -5.28 9.46
C VAL A 201 -18.98 -5.27 8.43
N GLN A 202 -18.75 -5.96 7.31
CA GLN A 202 -19.74 -6.21 6.29
C GLN A 202 -19.91 -7.72 6.14
N ILE A 203 -21.11 -8.24 6.48
CA ILE A 203 -21.45 -9.66 6.34
C ILE A 203 -22.77 -9.74 5.61
N SER A 204 -22.92 -10.71 4.71
CA SER A 204 -24.18 -10.97 4.03
C SER A 204 -25.30 -11.30 5.05
N PRO A 205 -26.42 -10.57 5.06
CA PRO A 205 -27.56 -10.91 5.93
C PRO A 205 -28.09 -12.32 5.66
N GLU A 206 -27.98 -12.81 4.44
CA GLU A 206 -28.37 -14.18 4.07
C GLU A 206 -27.53 -15.23 4.81
N LEU A 207 -26.23 -14.98 5.00
CA LEU A 207 -25.37 -15.86 5.80
C LEU A 207 -25.83 -15.89 7.28
N ILE A 208 -26.18 -14.73 7.83
CA ILE A 208 -26.67 -14.62 9.21
C ILE A 208 -27.98 -15.38 9.39
N ASP A 209 -28.93 -15.23 8.44
CA ASP A 209 -30.15 -16.00 8.42
C ASP A 209 -29.90 -17.52 8.25
N GLY A 210 -28.90 -17.86 7.42
CA GLY A 210 -28.44 -19.24 7.23
C GLY A 210 -27.93 -19.87 8.52
N LEU A 211 -27.04 -19.17 9.23
CA LEU A 211 -26.52 -19.63 10.54
C LEU A 211 -27.62 -19.78 11.58
N SER A 212 -28.55 -18.83 11.66
CA SER A 212 -29.65 -18.85 12.64
C SER A 212 -30.64 -19.99 12.42
N ARG A 213 -30.85 -20.39 11.17
CA ARG A 213 -31.81 -21.44 10.77
C ARG A 213 -31.14 -22.78 10.42
N SER A 214 -29.81 -22.87 10.60
CA SER A 214 -29.14 -24.15 10.37
C SER A 214 -29.60 -25.20 11.34
N SER A 215 -29.78 -26.41 10.87
CA SER A 215 -30.05 -27.59 11.72
C SER A 215 -28.80 -28.10 12.43
N ASN A 216 -27.61 -27.57 12.07
CA ASN A 216 -26.35 -27.93 12.72
C ASN A 216 -26.13 -27.05 13.97
N PRO A 217 -26.04 -27.63 15.18
CA PRO A 217 -25.80 -26.89 16.42
C PRO A 217 -24.51 -26.06 16.40
N ASP A 218 -23.50 -26.53 15.69
CA ASP A 218 -22.20 -25.83 15.58
C ASP A 218 -22.37 -24.49 14.85
N ASP A 219 -23.22 -24.42 13.84
CA ASP A 219 -23.51 -23.19 13.10
C ASP A 219 -24.23 -22.16 13.98
N GLN A 220 -25.17 -22.62 14.80
CA GLN A 220 -25.87 -21.75 15.76
C GLN A 220 -24.90 -21.26 16.85
N SER A 221 -24.02 -22.12 17.35
CA SER A 221 -22.97 -21.74 18.29
C SER A 221 -22.01 -20.71 17.69
N LEU A 222 -21.64 -20.88 16.42
CA LEU A 222 -20.78 -19.97 15.69
C LEU A 222 -21.44 -18.59 15.51
N LEU A 223 -22.75 -18.54 15.28
CA LEU A 223 -23.51 -17.29 15.24
C LEU A 223 -23.47 -16.56 16.59
N VAL A 224 -23.69 -17.26 17.69
CA VAL A 224 -23.64 -16.67 19.05
C VAL A 224 -22.26 -16.09 19.31
N GLN A 225 -21.19 -16.81 18.97
CA GLN A 225 -19.82 -16.33 19.12
C GLN A 225 -19.54 -15.10 18.24
N LEU A 226 -20.03 -15.10 16.99
CA LEU A 226 -19.88 -13.98 16.08
C LEU A 226 -20.57 -12.72 16.62
N VAL A 227 -21.82 -12.83 17.07
CA VAL A 227 -22.59 -11.72 17.65
C VAL A 227 -21.89 -11.16 18.89
N ALA A 228 -21.40 -12.03 19.76
CA ALA A 228 -20.63 -11.62 20.94
C ALA A 228 -19.33 -10.88 20.56
N ALA A 229 -18.62 -11.36 19.53
CA ALA A 229 -17.37 -10.74 19.06
C ALA A 229 -17.59 -9.40 18.35
N LEU A 230 -18.73 -9.23 17.66
CA LEU A 230 -19.09 -7.97 17.02
C LEU A 230 -19.17 -6.84 18.05
N GLY A 231 -19.78 -7.09 19.23
CA GLY A 231 -19.81 -6.12 20.31
C GLY A 231 -20.32 -4.74 19.86
N SER A 232 -19.43 -3.74 19.85
CA SER A 232 -19.72 -2.38 19.39
C SER A 232 -19.22 -2.09 17.96
N ALA A 233 -18.73 -3.09 17.23
CA ALA A 233 -18.24 -2.87 15.86
C ALA A 233 -19.37 -2.35 14.96
N PRO A 234 -19.17 -1.26 14.21
CA PRO A 234 -20.15 -0.82 13.23
C PRO A 234 -20.36 -1.89 12.16
N ILE A 235 -21.62 -2.19 11.87
CA ILE A 235 -22.01 -3.11 10.80
C ILE A 235 -22.49 -2.29 9.61
N VAL A 236 -21.94 -2.57 8.43
CA VAL A 236 -22.46 -2.02 7.19
C VAL A 236 -23.63 -2.89 6.74
N PRO A 237 -24.85 -2.38 6.76
CA PRO A 237 -25.97 -3.10 6.22
C PRO A 237 -25.80 -3.24 4.70
N GLY A 238 -26.14 -4.42 4.19
CA GLY A 238 -26.11 -4.72 2.78
C GLY A 238 -27.40 -5.37 2.30
N PRO A 239 -27.53 -5.60 0.99
CA PRO A 239 -28.65 -6.37 0.47
C PRO A 239 -28.65 -7.79 1.07
N TYR A 240 -29.82 -8.37 1.23
CA TYR A 240 -29.98 -9.73 1.79
C TYR A 240 -29.15 -10.77 1.05
N VAL A 241 -29.10 -10.66 -0.28
CA VAL A 241 -28.20 -11.39 -1.17
C VAL A 241 -27.43 -10.39 -2.03
N GLN A 242 -26.30 -10.81 -2.58
CA GLN A 242 -25.55 -9.96 -3.51
C GLN A 242 -26.44 -9.55 -4.69
N PHE A 243 -26.53 -8.26 -4.91
CA PHE A 243 -27.34 -7.65 -5.96
C PHE A 243 -26.56 -6.46 -6.54
N ASP A 244 -26.32 -6.49 -7.84
CA ASP A 244 -25.59 -5.41 -8.52
C ASP A 244 -26.51 -4.18 -8.69
N PRO A 245 -26.22 -3.06 -8.01
CA PRO A 245 -27.04 -1.85 -8.12
C PRO A 245 -27.01 -1.23 -9.51
N SER A 246 -25.92 -1.38 -10.24
CA SER A 246 -25.80 -0.87 -11.60
C SER A 246 -26.67 -1.66 -12.56
N ALA A 247 -26.65 -2.99 -12.45
CA ALA A 247 -27.53 -3.87 -13.23
C ALA A 247 -29.00 -3.65 -12.89
N ALA A 248 -29.33 -3.47 -11.60
CA ALA A 248 -30.70 -3.15 -11.17
C ALA A 248 -31.21 -1.84 -11.78
N SER A 249 -30.37 -0.80 -11.76
CA SER A 249 -30.70 0.50 -12.35
C SER A 249 -30.92 0.38 -13.86
N ALA A 250 -29.98 -0.29 -14.57
CA ALA A 250 -30.08 -0.49 -16.02
C ALA A 250 -31.35 -1.26 -16.45
N ASN A 251 -31.76 -2.21 -15.62
CA ASN A 251 -32.95 -3.06 -15.88
C ASN A 251 -34.25 -2.54 -15.22
N LYS A 252 -34.25 -1.31 -14.68
CA LYS A 252 -35.41 -0.70 -14.01
C LYS A 252 -35.95 -1.54 -12.82
N GLN A 253 -35.03 -2.16 -12.09
CA GLN A 253 -35.32 -3.02 -10.94
C GLN A 253 -35.04 -2.34 -9.58
N ALA A 254 -35.20 -1.03 -9.49
CA ALA A 254 -34.90 -0.27 -8.28
C ALA A 254 -35.75 -0.72 -7.08
N ASP A 255 -37.01 -1.04 -7.30
CA ASP A 255 -37.92 -1.50 -6.23
C ASP A 255 -37.49 -2.87 -5.67
N GLN A 256 -37.07 -3.79 -6.54
CA GLN A 256 -36.54 -5.08 -6.12
C GLN A 256 -35.24 -4.91 -5.33
N PHE A 257 -34.35 -4.00 -5.79
CA PHE A 257 -33.13 -3.68 -5.07
C PHE A 257 -33.43 -3.14 -3.67
N ASN A 258 -34.33 -2.17 -3.55
CA ASN A 258 -34.76 -1.62 -2.25
C ASN A 258 -35.34 -2.70 -1.34
N SER A 259 -36.20 -3.57 -1.86
CA SER A 259 -36.78 -4.69 -1.09
C SER A 259 -35.70 -5.64 -0.54
N VAL A 260 -34.68 -5.92 -1.33
CA VAL A 260 -33.56 -6.78 -0.88
C VAL A 260 -32.69 -6.08 0.19
N ILE A 261 -32.52 -4.77 0.11
CA ILE A 261 -31.84 -3.97 1.15
C ILE A 261 -32.67 -3.99 2.46
N GLU A 262 -33.97 -3.69 2.39
CA GLU A 262 -34.85 -3.68 3.55
C GLU A 262 -34.88 -5.05 4.25
N LYS A 263 -34.97 -6.13 3.47
CA LYS A 263 -34.87 -7.49 4.01
C LYS A 263 -33.55 -7.73 4.72
N GLY A 264 -32.42 -7.23 4.17
CA GLY A 264 -31.11 -7.34 4.78
C GLY A 264 -31.04 -6.62 6.13
N ILE A 265 -31.54 -5.39 6.22
CA ILE A 265 -31.61 -4.60 7.45
C ILE A 265 -32.46 -5.33 8.50
N THR A 266 -33.65 -5.78 8.11
CA THR A 266 -34.57 -6.50 9.02
C THR A 266 -33.95 -7.79 9.56
N THR A 267 -33.23 -8.52 8.73
CA THR A 267 -32.51 -9.74 9.16
C THR A 267 -31.49 -9.44 10.26
N TRP A 268 -30.70 -8.39 10.12
CA TRP A 268 -29.78 -7.97 11.18
C TRP A 268 -30.48 -7.56 12.46
N GLN A 269 -31.57 -6.81 12.38
CA GLN A 269 -32.36 -6.38 13.54
C GLN A 269 -32.97 -7.53 14.33
N GLN A 270 -33.23 -8.69 13.68
CA GLN A 270 -33.75 -9.87 14.33
C GLN A 270 -32.74 -10.70 15.07
N VAL A 271 -31.44 -10.53 14.74
CA VAL A 271 -30.34 -11.33 15.28
C VAL A 271 -29.52 -10.56 16.33
N LEU A 272 -29.41 -9.22 16.20
CA LEU A 272 -28.75 -8.32 17.16
C LEU A 272 -29.71 -7.86 18.23
#